data_a0893172f45a15be55c1e18852f0bd1b
#
_entry.id   a0893172f45a15be55c1e18852f0bd1b
#
_cell.length_a   1.000
_cell.length_b   1.000
_cell.length_c   1.000
_cell.angle_alpha   90.00
_cell.angle_beta   90.00
_cell.angle_gamma   90.00
#
_symmetry.space_group_name_H-M   'P 1'
#
loop_
_entity.id
_entity.type
_entity.pdbx_description
1 polymer ?
#
loop_
_entity_poly.entity_id
_entity_poly.type
_entity_poly.pdbx_seq_one_letter_code
_entity_poly.pdbx_strand_id
1 'polypeptide(L)'
;MTRNEAAKRGHGETATSPTRPFTDLSAVALAKADSLIHPTLLGAHMSIAGGVDMAIERARSINCTAMQMFVKNNMQWFARPLTRDQIARFREHRQRGELLSIFAHANYLINLAATNGQFHANSIRSLSEELVRADQLELPFLVLHPGAHLGAGEEAGLEKIAESIDSVLSGLPKVKTRVALETTAGQGSCL
;
A
#
# COMPACT_ATOMS: atom_id res chain seq x y z
N MET A 1 -88.54 -24.22 21.54
CA MET A 1 -88.89 -24.04 20.09
C MET A 1 -87.60 -23.85 19.38
N THR A 2 -87.06 -24.97 18.80
CA THR A 2 -86.95 -25.28 17.38
C THR A 2 -86.02 -24.27 16.62
N ARG A 3 -84.96 -24.62 15.97
CA ARG A 3 -84.44 -25.65 15.06
C ARG A 3 -83.03 -25.20 14.70
N ASN A 4 -82.01 -25.99 14.78
CA ASN A 4 -81.43 -26.92 13.81
C ASN A 4 -81.25 -26.36 12.38
N GLU A 5 -79.98 -26.28 11.91
CA GLU A 5 -79.48 -26.73 10.60
C GLU A 5 -77.99 -26.28 10.50
N ALA A 6 -77.11 -27.17 10.55
CA ALA A 6 -76.49 -28.11 9.63
C ALA A 6 -75.46 -27.44 8.67
N ALA A 7 -74.22 -27.70 8.96
CA ALA A 7 -73.04 -28.06 8.15
C ALA A 7 -73.02 -27.66 6.67
N LYS A 8 -71.90 -27.00 6.29
CA LYS A 8 -71.17 -27.36 5.09
C LYS A 8 -69.66 -27.13 5.27
N ARG A 9 -68.95 -28.23 5.14
CA ARG A 9 -67.48 -28.27 5.06
C ARG A 9 -67.06 -27.75 3.73
N GLY A 10 -66.24 -26.71 3.65
CA GLY A 10 -65.50 -26.27 2.47
C GLY A 10 -64.03 -26.70 2.62
N HIS A 11 -63.61 -27.54 1.66
CA HIS A 11 -62.23 -28.02 1.56
C HIS A 11 -61.24 -26.88 1.38
N GLY A 12 -60.21 -26.88 2.21
CA GLY A 12 -59.07 -25.96 2.06
C GLY A 12 -58.22 -26.36 0.84
N GLU A 13 -58.11 -25.46 -0.10
CA GLU A 13 -57.04 -25.49 -1.08
C GLU A 13 -55.76 -25.02 -0.42
N THR A 14 -54.84 -25.97 -0.29
CA THR A 14 -53.44 -25.65 0.05
C THR A 14 -52.80 -24.97 -1.14
N ALA A 15 -52.64 -23.66 -1.04
CA ALA A 15 -51.82 -22.89 -1.96
C ALA A 15 -50.36 -23.34 -1.80
N THR A 16 -49.91 -24.21 -2.69
CA THR A 16 -48.50 -24.53 -2.88
C THR A 16 -47.82 -23.28 -3.49
N SER A 17 -47.04 -22.59 -2.67
CA SER A 17 -46.12 -21.56 -3.11
C SER A 17 -45.15 -22.14 -4.14
N PRO A 18 -44.96 -21.53 -5.30
CA PRO A 18 -43.99 -22.03 -6.27
C PRO A 18 -42.59 -21.77 -5.71
N THR A 19 -41.91 -22.84 -5.32
CA THR A 19 -40.48 -22.87 -5.09
C THR A 19 -39.79 -22.49 -6.41
N ARG A 20 -39.32 -21.27 -6.54
CA ARG A 20 -38.45 -20.88 -7.64
C ARG A 20 -37.18 -21.73 -7.56
N PRO A 21 -36.80 -22.41 -8.64
CA PRO A 21 -35.54 -23.14 -8.66
C PRO A 21 -34.36 -22.14 -8.52
N PHE A 22 -33.42 -22.47 -7.65
CA PHE A 22 -32.22 -21.72 -7.30
C PHE A 22 -31.19 -21.60 -8.47
N THR A 23 -31.60 -21.88 -9.69
CA THR A 23 -30.71 -22.08 -10.83
C THR A 23 -30.72 -20.97 -11.89
N ASP A 24 -31.29 -19.80 -11.61
CA ASP A 24 -31.24 -18.71 -12.57
C ASP A 24 -30.59 -17.43 -12.03
N LEU A 25 -29.35 -17.58 -11.57
CA LEU A 25 -28.42 -16.45 -11.59
C LEU A 25 -28.01 -16.28 -13.05
N SER A 26 -28.66 -15.32 -13.74
CA SER A 26 -28.35 -15.03 -15.12
C SER A 26 -26.84 -14.82 -15.29
N ALA A 27 -26.27 -15.26 -16.41
CA ALA A 27 -24.85 -15.03 -16.75
C ALA A 27 -24.41 -13.57 -16.54
N VAL A 28 -25.34 -12.62 -16.66
CA VAL A 28 -25.16 -11.19 -16.37
C VAL A 28 -24.97 -10.93 -14.87
N ALA A 29 -25.64 -11.66 -13.97
CA ALA A 29 -25.44 -11.51 -12.53
C ALA A 29 -24.10 -12.12 -12.08
N LEU A 30 -23.70 -13.23 -12.68
CA LEU A 30 -22.37 -13.83 -12.50
C LEU A 30 -21.26 -12.92 -13.05
N ALA A 31 -21.42 -12.35 -14.23
CA ALA A 31 -20.46 -11.40 -14.80
C ALA A 31 -20.37 -10.09 -13.99
N LYS A 32 -21.48 -9.63 -13.37
CA LYS A 32 -21.45 -8.49 -12.43
C LYS A 32 -20.83 -8.86 -11.09
N ALA A 33 -20.98 -10.08 -10.61
CA ALA A 33 -20.32 -10.57 -9.39
C ALA A 33 -18.80 -10.69 -9.62
N ASP A 34 -18.35 -11.18 -10.78
CA ASP A 34 -16.93 -11.22 -11.17
C ASP A 34 -16.30 -9.82 -11.28
N SER A 35 -17.08 -8.81 -11.70
CA SER A 35 -16.59 -7.44 -11.75
C SER A 35 -16.41 -6.76 -10.39
N LEU A 36 -16.88 -7.37 -9.31
CA LEU A 36 -16.72 -6.91 -7.92
C LEU A 36 -15.58 -7.62 -7.17
N ILE A 37 -14.95 -8.60 -7.79
CA ILE A 37 -13.75 -9.23 -7.23
C ILE A 37 -12.58 -8.28 -7.50
N HIS A 38 -12.31 -7.38 -6.56
CA HIS A 38 -11.07 -6.64 -6.60
C HIS A 38 -9.91 -7.64 -6.51
N PRO A 39 -8.96 -7.62 -7.44
CA PRO A 39 -7.85 -8.56 -7.40
C PRO A 39 -7.12 -8.41 -6.07
N THR A 40 -6.88 -9.53 -5.40
CA THR A 40 -6.13 -9.53 -4.14
C THR A 40 -4.73 -9.00 -4.38
N LEU A 41 -4.35 -7.94 -3.67
CA LEU A 41 -2.98 -7.42 -3.69
C LEU A 41 -2.14 -8.29 -2.75
N LEU A 42 -1.35 -9.17 -3.33
CA LEU A 42 -0.41 -10.03 -2.61
C LEU A 42 0.99 -9.82 -3.17
N GLY A 43 1.95 -9.59 -2.30
CA GLY A 43 3.29 -9.28 -2.76
C GLY A 43 4.36 -9.41 -1.69
N ALA A 44 5.56 -8.99 -2.04
CA ALA A 44 6.71 -9.01 -1.16
C ALA A 44 7.64 -7.81 -1.42
N HIS A 45 8.60 -7.62 -0.51
CA HIS A 45 9.69 -6.65 -0.68
C HIS A 45 10.75 -7.22 -1.62
N MET A 46 10.94 -6.57 -2.78
CA MET A 46 11.81 -7.05 -3.84
C MET A 46 13.18 -6.39 -3.82
N SER A 47 14.21 -7.20 -4.03
CA SER A 47 15.58 -6.73 -4.18
C SER A 47 15.75 -5.92 -5.48
N ILE A 48 16.45 -4.80 -5.39
CA ILE A 48 16.86 -3.95 -6.53
C ILE A 48 18.27 -4.28 -7.05
N ALA A 49 18.86 -5.40 -6.66
CA ALA A 49 20.18 -5.80 -7.15
C ALA A 49 20.16 -5.91 -8.68
N GLY A 50 21.11 -5.25 -9.35
CA GLY A 50 21.17 -5.15 -10.81
C GLY A 50 20.37 -4.02 -11.45
N GLY A 51 19.51 -3.32 -10.67
CA GLY A 51 18.70 -2.18 -11.13
C GLY A 51 17.30 -2.16 -10.52
N VAL A 52 16.69 -0.98 -10.47
CA VAL A 52 15.33 -0.83 -9.92
C VAL A 52 14.28 -1.58 -10.75
N ASP A 53 14.49 -1.68 -12.06
CA ASP A 53 13.69 -2.46 -13.02
C ASP A 53 13.69 -3.97 -12.70
N MET A 54 14.81 -4.50 -12.20
CA MET A 54 14.94 -5.91 -11.83
C MET A 54 14.05 -6.32 -10.66
N ALA A 55 13.61 -5.39 -9.83
CA ALA A 55 12.64 -5.67 -8.77
C ALA A 55 11.29 -6.11 -9.35
N ILE A 56 10.86 -5.51 -10.46
CA ILE A 56 9.61 -5.87 -11.16
C ILE A 56 9.71 -7.30 -11.70
N GLU A 57 10.83 -7.67 -12.32
CA GLU A 57 11.03 -9.02 -12.85
C GLU A 57 11.01 -10.08 -11.73
N ARG A 58 11.61 -9.77 -10.58
CA ARG A 58 11.57 -10.66 -9.41
C ARG A 58 10.15 -10.82 -8.86
N ALA A 59 9.38 -9.75 -8.77
CA ALA A 59 8.00 -9.81 -8.34
C ALA A 59 7.15 -10.71 -9.27
N ARG A 60 7.35 -10.57 -10.57
CA ARG A 60 6.69 -11.42 -11.60
C ARG A 60 7.07 -12.88 -11.46
N SER A 61 8.33 -13.17 -11.25
CA SER A 61 8.81 -14.55 -11.16
C SER A 61 8.16 -15.38 -10.05
N ILE A 62 7.53 -14.69 -9.08
CA ILE A 62 6.79 -15.33 -7.97
C ILE A 62 5.30 -14.95 -7.96
N ASN A 63 4.78 -14.46 -9.10
CA ASN A 63 3.37 -14.12 -9.30
C ASN A 63 2.80 -13.09 -8.31
N CYS A 64 3.60 -12.09 -7.92
CA CYS A 64 3.12 -10.98 -7.13
C CYS A 64 2.14 -10.11 -7.93
N THR A 65 1.09 -9.61 -7.28
CA THR A 65 0.18 -8.58 -7.79
C THR A 65 0.49 -7.20 -7.20
N ALA A 66 1.30 -7.15 -6.14
CA ALA A 66 1.84 -5.94 -5.54
C ALA A 66 3.30 -6.14 -5.16
N MET A 67 4.08 -5.06 -5.05
CA MET A 67 5.44 -5.15 -4.51
C MET A 67 5.86 -3.88 -3.79
N GLN A 68 6.77 -4.06 -2.85
CA GLN A 68 7.55 -3.02 -2.21
C GLN A 68 9.01 -3.13 -2.64
N MET A 69 9.73 -2.01 -2.71
CA MET A 69 11.15 -2.01 -3.03
C MET A 69 11.87 -0.81 -2.41
N PHE A 70 13.17 -0.91 -2.23
CA PHE A 70 14.00 0.27 -1.98
C PHE A 70 14.25 1.02 -3.29
N VAL A 71 14.43 2.34 -3.22
CA VAL A 71 14.78 3.18 -4.39
C VAL A 71 16.28 3.40 -4.55
N LYS A 72 17.06 2.93 -3.57
CA LYS A 72 18.53 2.87 -3.55
C LYS A 72 19.00 1.78 -2.59
N ASN A 73 20.30 1.57 -2.45
CA ASN A 73 20.83 0.68 -1.43
C ASN A 73 20.41 1.14 -0.02
N ASN A 74 19.74 0.27 0.72
CA ASN A 74 19.16 0.54 2.03
C ASN A 74 20.20 0.71 3.18
N MET A 75 21.48 0.43 2.90
CA MET A 75 22.60 0.61 3.84
C MET A 75 23.48 1.82 3.49
N GLN A 76 23.01 2.69 2.60
CA GLN A 76 23.74 3.89 2.18
C GLN A 76 22.87 5.14 2.38
N TRP A 77 23.47 6.18 2.96
CA TRP A 77 22.82 7.47 3.12
C TRP A 77 22.41 8.09 1.79
N PHE A 78 23.31 8.04 0.81
CA PHE A 78 23.16 8.74 -0.47
C PHE A 78 23.53 7.81 -1.62
N ALA A 79 22.94 8.05 -2.77
CA ALA A 79 23.25 7.33 -4.00
C ALA A 79 23.32 8.28 -5.18
N ARG A 80 23.99 7.87 -6.25
CA ARG A 80 23.97 8.63 -7.50
C ARG A 80 22.55 8.75 -8.02
N PRO A 81 22.15 9.90 -8.62
CA PRO A 81 20.83 10.04 -9.23
C PRO A 81 20.50 8.89 -10.19
N LEU A 82 19.23 8.55 -10.30
CA LEU A 82 18.78 7.61 -11.33
C LEU A 82 19.07 8.17 -12.71
N THR A 83 19.63 7.35 -13.58
CA THR A 83 19.83 7.72 -14.98
C THR A 83 18.52 7.70 -15.76
N ARG A 84 18.44 8.42 -16.86
CA ARG A 84 17.27 8.38 -17.76
C ARG A 84 16.95 6.96 -18.22
N ASP A 85 17.99 6.16 -18.52
CA ASP A 85 17.83 4.77 -18.96
C ASP A 85 17.28 3.87 -17.86
N GLN A 86 17.70 4.06 -16.60
CA GLN A 86 17.14 3.30 -15.47
C GLN A 86 15.65 3.61 -15.27
N ILE A 87 15.27 4.90 -15.36
CA ILE A 87 13.87 5.32 -15.26
C ILE A 87 13.06 4.75 -16.43
N ALA A 88 13.59 4.82 -17.67
CA ALA A 88 12.92 4.32 -18.85
C ALA A 88 12.66 2.81 -18.77
N ARG A 89 13.69 2.00 -18.40
CA ARG A 89 13.53 0.55 -18.21
C ARG A 89 12.51 0.22 -17.12
N PHE A 90 12.54 0.92 -15.98
CA PHE A 90 11.56 0.71 -14.93
C PHE A 90 10.13 0.95 -15.41
N ARG A 91 9.89 2.04 -16.15
CA ARG A 91 8.58 2.34 -16.72
C ARG A 91 8.14 1.31 -17.75
N GLU A 92 9.04 0.87 -18.62
CA GLU A 92 8.77 -0.19 -19.60
C GLU A 92 8.33 -1.48 -18.89
N HIS A 93 9.09 -1.93 -17.89
CA HIS A 93 8.75 -3.14 -17.13
C HIS A 93 7.41 -2.99 -16.39
N ARG A 94 7.12 -1.81 -15.83
CA ARG A 94 5.83 -1.53 -15.17
C ARG A 94 4.65 -1.58 -16.14
N GLN A 95 4.80 -1.08 -17.37
CA GLN A 95 3.73 -1.05 -18.38
C GLN A 95 3.28 -2.43 -18.85
N ARG A 96 4.04 -3.49 -18.60
CA ARG A 96 3.60 -4.86 -18.89
C ARG A 96 2.41 -5.34 -18.04
N GLY A 97 2.00 -4.58 -17.02
CA GLY A 97 0.65 -4.60 -16.45
C GLY A 97 0.30 -5.69 -15.43
N GLU A 98 1.24 -6.52 -14.99
CA GLU A 98 0.95 -7.63 -14.05
C GLU A 98 0.91 -7.17 -12.59
N LEU A 99 1.67 -6.11 -12.24
CA LEU A 99 1.71 -5.53 -10.91
C LEU A 99 0.72 -4.37 -10.81
N LEU A 100 -0.27 -4.53 -9.96
CA LEU A 100 -1.34 -3.55 -9.72
C LEU A 100 -0.90 -2.44 -8.76
N SER A 101 0.05 -2.73 -7.88
CA SER A 101 0.59 -1.77 -6.93
C SER A 101 2.09 -1.94 -6.76
N ILE A 102 2.82 -0.83 -6.90
CA ILE A 102 4.26 -0.76 -6.64
C ILE A 102 4.49 0.47 -5.78
N PHE A 103 5.19 0.31 -4.64
CA PHE A 103 5.54 1.41 -3.76
C PHE A 103 6.94 1.24 -3.18
N ALA A 104 7.50 2.33 -2.70
CA ALA A 104 8.83 2.36 -2.14
C ALA A 104 8.82 2.22 -0.62
N HIS A 105 9.95 1.76 -0.07
CA HIS A 105 10.27 1.84 1.35
C HIS A 105 11.57 2.64 1.51
N ALA A 106 11.61 3.50 2.52
CA ALA A 106 12.79 4.28 2.85
C ALA A 106 13.88 3.38 3.47
N ASN A 107 15.13 3.82 3.38
CA ASN A 107 16.24 3.06 3.95
C ASN A 107 16.17 3.04 5.50
N TYR A 108 16.81 2.06 6.11
CA TYR A 108 16.82 1.84 7.56
C TYR A 108 17.68 2.82 8.38
N LEU A 109 18.46 3.67 7.70
CA LEU A 109 19.33 4.62 8.38
C LEU A 109 18.58 5.88 8.82
N ILE A 110 17.42 6.16 8.24
CA ILE A 110 16.64 7.37 8.54
C ILE A 110 16.06 7.28 9.94
N ASN A 111 16.32 8.31 10.74
CA ASN A 111 15.68 8.57 12.01
C ASN A 111 15.42 10.08 12.14
N LEU A 112 14.18 10.49 11.92
CA LEU A 112 13.77 11.89 11.95
C LEU A 112 13.68 12.47 13.38
N ALA A 113 13.67 11.60 14.41
CA ALA A 113 13.74 11.99 15.82
C ALA A 113 15.17 12.01 16.38
N ALA A 114 16.19 11.76 15.57
CA ALA A 114 17.57 11.67 16.03
C ALA A 114 18.03 12.96 16.74
N THR A 115 18.65 12.80 17.91
CA THR A 115 19.18 13.91 18.72
C THR A 115 20.53 14.42 18.21
N ASN A 116 21.32 13.56 17.56
CA ASN A 116 22.58 13.95 16.92
C ASN A 116 22.31 14.78 15.65
N GLY A 117 22.79 16.03 15.63
CA GLY A 117 22.50 16.98 14.54
C GLY A 117 22.95 16.51 13.16
N GLN A 118 24.13 15.90 13.03
CA GLN A 118 24.64 15.40 11.76
C GLN A 118 23.82 14.21 11.26
N PHE A 119 23.47 13.30 12.17
CA PHE A 119 22.66 12.14 11.83
C PHE A 119 21.24 12.55 11.41
N HIS A 120 20.65 13.53 12.12
CA HIS A 120 19.36 14.11 11.77
C HIS A 120 19.39 14.81 10.40
N ALA A 121 20.40 15.62 10.14
CA ALA A 121 20.57 16.28 8.83
C ALA A 121 20.74 15.26 7.69
N ASN A 122 21.47 14.17 7.91
CA ASN A 122 21.59 13.09 6.95
C ASN A 122 20.23 12.38 6.73
N SER A 123 19.42 12.20 7.77
CA SER A 123 18.09 11.61 7.69
C SER A 123 17.14 12.45 6.84
N ILE A 124 17.10 13.77 7.05
CA ILE A 124 16.31 14.72 6.25
C ILE A 124 16.75 14.69 4.79
N ARG A 125 18.04 14.79 4.53
CA ARG A 125 18.58 14.77 3.16
C ARG A 125 18.30 13.43 2.47
N SER A 126 18.45 12.30 3.18
CA SER A 126 18.18 10.98 2.63
C SER A 126 16.71 10.80 2.28
N LEU A 127 15.79 11.22 3.15
CA LEU A 127 14.36 11.18 2.89
C LEU A 127 14.00 12.02 1.65
N SER A 128 14.54 13.24 1.55
CA SER A 128 14.34 14.12 0.39
C SER A 128 14.81 13.46 -0.92
N GLU A 129 16.01 12.84 -0.90
CA GLU A 129 16.56 12.14 -2.06
C GLU A 129 15.67 10.94 -2.46
N GLU A 130 15.20 10.15 -1.49
CA GLU A 130 14.37 8.99 -1.76
C GLU A 130 12.98 9.34 -2.28
N LEU A 131 12.38 10.43 -1.79
CA LEU A 131 11.13 10.95 -2.33
C LEU A 131 11.28 11.38 -3.80
N VAL A 132 12.36 12.09 -4.14
CA VAL A 132 12.64 12.48 -5.53
C VAL A 132 12.82 11.24 -6.42
N ARG A 133 13.53 10.21 -5.95
CA ARG A 133 13.73 8.97 -6.69
C ARG A 133 12.42 8.19 -6.87
N ALA A 134 11.60 8.10 -5.84
CA ALA A 134 10.29 7.46 -5.89
C ALA A 134 9.36 8.19 -6.89
N ASP A 135 9.38 9.52 -6.89
CA ASP A 135 8.60 10.35 -7.81
C ASP A 135 9.06 10.17 -9.28
N GLN A 136 10.37 10.09 -9.52
CA GLN A 136 10.92 9.80 -10.85
C GLN A 136 10.47 8.43 -11.39
N LEU A 137 10.25 7.46 -10.50
CA LEU A 137 9.71 6.14 -10.81
C LEU A 137 8.17 6.10 -10.79
N GLU A 138 7.52 7.24 -10.54
CA GLU A 138 6.05 7.39 -10.48
C GLU A 138 5.41 6.49 -9.40
N LEU A 139 6.10 6.30 -8.28
CA LEU A 139 5.61 5.51 -7.17
C LEU A 139 4.67 6.36 -6.29
N PRO A 140 3.49 5.84 -5.89
CA PRO A 140 2.51 6.62 -5.15
C PRO A 140 2.92 6.91 -3.71
N PHE A 141 3.70 6.02 -3.11
CA PHE A 141 4.08 6.08 -1.70
C PHE A 141 5.56 5.76 -1.49
N LEU A 142 6.14 6.40 -0.49
CA LEU A 142 7.37 6.02 0.19
C LEU A 142 7.00 5.69 1.64
N VAL A 143 7.06 4.42 2.01
CA VAL A 143 6.85 3.94 3.38
C VAL A 143 8.08 4.28 4.21
N LEU A 144 7.88 4.83 5.41
CA LEU A 144 8.92 5.32 6.28
C LEU A 144 8.67 4.90 7.72
N HIS A 145 9.62 4.23 8.35
CA HIS A 145 9.72 4.20 9.80
C HIS A 145 10.20 5.58 10.27
N PRO A 146 9.41 6.34 11.02
CA PRO A 146 9.72 7.75 11.29
C PRO A 146 10.97 7.92 12.17
N GLY A 147 11.27 6.92 12.99
CA GLY A 147 12.48 6.90 13.80
C GLY A 147 12.21 6.59 15.27
N ALA A 148 13.23 6.87 16.10
CA ALA A 148 13.23 6.61 17.53
C ALA A 148 13.73 7.83 18.29
N HIS A 149 13.08 8.17 19.42
CA HIS A 149 13.41 9.36 20.22
C HIS A 149 14.72 9.24 21.02
N LEU A 150 15.31 8.03 21.11
CA LEU A 150 16.63 7.77 21.71
C LEU A 150 16.82 8.39 23.11
N GLY A 151 15.77 8.36 23.95
CA GLY A 151 15.80 8.90 25.31
C GLY A 151 15.37 10.38 25.44
N ALA A 152 15.09 11.09 24.34
CA ALA A 152 14.58 12.48 24.40
C ALA A 152 13.13 12.59 24.89
N GLY A 153 12.39 11.49 24.91
CA GLY A 153 10.96 11.43 25.23
C GLY A 153 10.09 11.34 23.97
N GLU A 154 8.95 10.69 24.11
CA GLU A 154 8.02 10.41 23.01
C GLU A 154 7.48 11.69 22.38
N GLU A 155 6.97 12.63 23.19
CA GLU A 155 6.39 13.89 22.72
C GLU A 155 7.40 14.72 21.92
N ALA A 156 8.61 14.93 22.45
CA ALA A 156 9.67 15.63 21.75
C ALA A 156 10.13 14.90 20.46
N GLY A 157 10.10 13.57 20.47
CA GLY A 157 10.39 12.76 19.29
C GLY A 157 9.35 12.92 18.20
N LEU A 158 8.07 12.90 18.55
CA LEU A 158 6.95 13.08 17.61
C LEU A 158 6.94 14.49 17.01
N GLU A 159 7.14 15.53 17.83
CA GLU A 159 7.24 16.92 17.37
C GLU A 159 8.37 17.06 16.33
N LYS A 160 9.55 16.53 16.65
CA LYS A 160 10.72 16.59 15.76
C LYS A 160 10.51 15.84 14.45
N ILE A 161 9.80 14.69 14.47
CA ILE A 161 9.42 13.97 13.27
C ILE A 161 8.48 14.81 12.40
N ALA A 162 7.46 15.40 12.99
CA ALA A 162 6.50 16.26 12.27
C ALA A 162 7.20 17.44 11.59
N GLU A 163 8.01 18.19 12.33
CA GLU A 163 8.81 19.30 11.79
C GLU A 163 9.74 18.86 10.66
N SER A 164 10.36 17.69 10.80
CA SER A 164 11.28 17.13 9.79
C SER A 164 10.53 16.79 8.51
N ILE A 165 9.36 16.15 8.60
CA ILE A 165 8.52 15.80 7.45
C ILE A 165 8.03 17.08 6.76
N ASP A 166 7.53 18.06 7.52
CA ASP A 166 7.07 19.34 6.99
C ASP A 166 8.19 20.09 6.25
N SER A 167 9.39 20.10 6.82
CA SER A 167 10.58 20.70 6.18
C SER A 167 10.91 20.02 4.86
N VAL A 168 10.91 18.69 4.82
CA VAL A 168 11.18 17.91 3.60
C VAL A 168 10.11 18.20 2.53
N LEU A 169 8.83 18.10 2.88
CA LEU A 169 7.72 18.28 1.94
C LEU A 169 7.66 19.72 1.42
N SER A 170 7.90 20.71 2.26
CA SER A 170 7.99 22.13 1.85
C SER A 170 9.13 22.37 0.88
N GLY A 171 10.25 21.67 1.03
CA GLY A 171 11.39 21.73 0.10
C GLY A 171 11.15 21.03 -1.25
N LEU A 172 10.10 20.23 -1.37
CA LEU A 172 9.81 19.38 -2.54
C LEU A 172 8.40 19.61 -3.12
N PRO A 173 7.97 20.84 -3.42
CA PRO A 173 6.58 21.16 -3.75
C PRO A 173 6.07 20.53 -5.07
N LYS A 174 6.96 19.97 -5.89
CA LYS A 174 6.61 19.32 -7.16
C LYS A 174 6.55 17.79 -7.09
N VAL A 175 7.03 17.21 -6.00
CA VAL A 175 7.01 15.76 -5.78
C VAL A 175 5.58 15.31 -5.45
N LYS A 176 5.11 14.28 -6.15
CA LYS A 176 3.76 13.72 -6.01
C LYS A 176 3.73 12.49 -5.11
N THR A 177 4.87 11.81 -4.96
CA THR A 177 5.00 10.68 -4.04
C THR A 177 4.71 11.11 -2.62
N ARG A 178 3.80 10.41 -1.94
CA ARG A 178 3.41 10.68 -0.56
C ARG A 178 4.24 9.87 0.43
N VAL A 179 4.51 10.42 1.59
CA VAL A 179 5.07 9.66 2.73
C VAL A 179 3.95 8.86 3.38
N ALA A 180 4.18 7.57 3.62
CA ALA A 180 3.33 6.72 4.42
C ALA A 180 4.11 6.29 5.66
N LEU A 181 3.64 6.67 6.85
CA LEU A 181 4.29 6.32 8.10
C LEU A 181 3.95 4.88 8.49
N GLU A 182 4.98 4.10 8.83
CA GLU A 182 4.86 2.74 9.34
C GLU A 182 5.35 2.71 10.78
N THR A 183 4.45 2.40 11.70
CA THR A 183 4.78 2.25 13.13
C THR A 183 5.43 0.89 13.39
N THR A 184 6.35 0.85 14.34
CA THR A 184 7.00 -0.39 14.78
C THR A 184 6.48 -0.77 16.17
N ALA A 185 5.90 -1.98 16.28
CA ALA A 185 5.33 -2.44 17.53
C ALA A 185 6.41 -2.80 18.57
N GLY A 186 6.36 -2.16 19.75
CA GLY A 186 7.06 -2.61 20.96
C GLY A 186 8.59 -2.60 20.92
N GLN A 187 9.20 -1.77 20.09
CA GLN A 187 10.66 -1.69 19.95
C GLN A 187 11.27 -0.50 20.73
N GLY A 188 11.09 -0.47 22.04
CA GLY A 188 11.78 0.50 22.91
C GLY A 188 11.42 1.95 22.62
N SER A 189 12.36 2.75 22.09
CA SER A 189 12.18 4.18 21.79
C SER A 189 11.67 4.48 20.37
N CYS A 190 11.22 3.49 19.61
CA CYS A 190 10.62 3.70 18.29
C CYS A 190 9.24 4.37 18.39
N LEU A 191 8.94 5.21 17.41
CA LEU A 191 7.74 6.03 17.29
C LEU A 191 6.88 5.57 16.10
#